data_e870cc001a6b5fe8ef998ae3b66a0d00
#
_entry.id   e870cc001a6b5fe8ef998ae3b66a0d00
#
_cell.length_a   1.000
_cell.length_b   1.000
_cell.length_c   1.000
_cell.angle_alpha   90.00
_cell.angle_beta   90.00
_cell.angle_gamma   90.00
#
_symmetry.space_group_name_H-M   'P 1'
#
loop_
_entity.id
_entity.type
_entity.pdbx_description
1 polymer ?
#
loop_
_entity_poly.entity_id
_entity_poly.type
_entity_poly.pdbx_seq_one_letter_code
_entity_poly.pdbx_strand_id
1 'polypeptide(L)'
;MTEVRFLAEGICSMKLQYPEGEAPDQVIPGQFAGLYPNDASKLLPRPISICRWDPERKELCFVFRTAGAGTASLAAQKAGDTVDLLGLLGNGYDTEKLAGKRVLLLGGGIGIPPMVELAAVLSREPDTEVTAVMGYRDRDTFLTGELGEYARLLVATEDGSVGTKGNVLDAVRQNAVEADAICACGPMPMLRAVKEYARGKEIPAYLSLEERMACGVGVCLGCVTKTTKTDSHSQVKNARICTEGPVFEAEEVEI
;
A
#
# COMPACT_ATOMS: atom_id res chain seq x y z
N MET A 1 3.40 21.19 -3.77
CA MET A 1 3.62 20.04 -4.67
C MET A 1 4.91 20.25 -5.44
N THR A 2 5.76 19.24 -5.48
CA THR A 2 7.08 19.33 -6.14
C THR A 2 7.09 18.64 -7.51
N GLU A 3 6.33 17.56 -7.67
CA GLU A 3 6.29 16.79 -8.92
C GLU A 3 4.92 16.11 -9.13
N VAL A 4 4.47 16.06 -10.38
CA VAL A 4 3.40 15.17 -10.86
C VAL A 4 3.84 14.57 -12.19
N ARG A 5 3.78 13.24 -12.31
CA ARG A 5 4.08 12.54 -13.56
C ARG A 5 3.32 11.21 -13.67
N PHE A 6 3.09 10.76 -14.89
CA PHE A 6 2.58 9.41 -15.13
C PHE A 6 3.73 8.41 -15.18
N LEU A 7 3.58 7.30 -14.47
CA LEU A 7 4.53 6.19 -14.45
C LEU A 7 4.17 5.13 -15.48
N ALA A 8 2.86 4.96 -15.73
CA ALA A 8 2.26 4.04 -16.66
C ALA A 8 0.88 4.58 -17.08
N GLU A 9 0.19 3.93 -18.01
CA GLU A 9 -1.15 4.37 -18.43
C GLU A 9 -2.11 4.42 -17.22
N GLY A 10 -2.64 5.62 -16.94
CA GLY A 10 -3.55 5.86 -15.82
C GLY A 10 -2.93 5.72 -14.41
N ILE A 11 -1.62 5.58 -14.28
CA ILE A 11 -0.90 5.53 -12.99
C ILE A 11 -0.10 6.81 -12.81
N CYS A 12 -0.52 7.63 -11.87
CA CYS A 12 0.07 8.94 -11.57
C CYS A 12 0.90 8.87 -10.29
N SER A 13 2.11 9.46 -10.34
CA SER A 13 2.95 9.75 -9.19
C SER A 13 2.86 11.24 -8.86
N MET A 14 2.67 11.56 -7.58
CA MET A 14 2.57 12.91 -7.05
C MET A 14 3.45 13.04 -5.82
N LYS A 15 4.28 14.09 -5.77
CA LYS A 15 5.13 14.40 -4.63
C LYS A 15 4.67 15.70 -3.97
N LEU A 16 4.44 15.63 -2.67
CA LEU A 16 3.99 16.73 -1.84
C LEU A 16 5.02 17.03 -0.76
N GLN A 17 5.56 18.24 -0.76
CA GLN A 17 6.45 18.70 0.29
C GLN A 17 5.65 19.44 1.37
N TYR A 18 5.90 19.12 2.62
CA TYR A 18 5.32 19.83 3.75
C TYR A 18 5.88 21.25 3.85
N PRO A 19 5.06 22.21 4.32
CA PRO A 19 5.56 23.50 4.77
C PRO A 19 6.58 23.32 5.93
N GLU A 20 7.42 24.34 6.12
CA GLU A 20 8.39 24.34 7.20
C GLU A 20 7.71 24.20 8.57
N GLY A 21 8.17 23.26 9.38
CA GLY A 21 7.64 22.99 10.73
C GLY A 21 6.37 22.14 10.79
N GLU A 22 5.79 21.71 9.64
CA GLU A 22 4.54 20.94 9.61
C GLU A 22 4.73 19.44 9.29
N ALA A 23 5.94 19.04 8.91
CA ALA A 23 6.24 17.67 8.54
C ALA A 23 6.20 16.73 9.75
N PRO A 24 5.69 15.50 9.58
CA PRO A 24 5.75 14.50 10.64
C PRO A 24 7.20 14.03 10.87
N ASP A 25 7.48 13.56 12.07
CA ASP A 25 8.78 12.99 12.41
C ASP A 25 9.02 11.66 11.68
N GLN A 26 7.96 10.88 11.51
CA GLN A 26 8.00 9.57 10.85
C GLN A 26 6.70 9.24 10.13
N VAL A 27 6.81 8.33 9.16
CA VAL A 27 5.70 7.68 8.47
C VAL A 27 5.83 6.18 8.66
N ILE A 28 4.76 5.53 9.09
CA ILE A 28 4.72 4.07 9.23
C ILE A 28 4.34 3.46 7.87
N PRO A 29 5.13 2.54 7.31
CA PRO A 29 4.79 1.88 6.04
C PRO A 29 3.39 1.27 6.06
N GLY A 30 2.60 1.51 5.01
CA GLY A 30 1.21 1.07 4.94
C GLY A 30 0.18 2.11 5.39
N GLN A 31 0.59 3.23 6.00
CA GLN A 31 -0.29 4.37 6.21
C GLN A 31 -0.73 5.02 4.90
N PHE A 32 -1.81 5.79 4.97
CA PHE A 32 -2.35 6.55 3.85
C PHE A 32 -2.66 7.99 4.28
N ALA A 33 -3.00 8.83 3.32
CA ALA A 33 -3.51 10.16 3.57
C ALA A 33 -4.74 10.45 2.71
N GLY A 34 -5.61 11.34 3.19
CA GLY A 34 -6.73 11.84 2.41
C GLY A 34 -6.32 13.07 1.59
N LEU A 35 -6.24 12.94 0.28
CA LEU A 35 -5.94 14.06 -0.62
C LEU A 35 -7.22 14.72 -1.09
N TYR A 36 -7.38 16.03 -0.88
CA TYR A 36 -8.51 16.80 -1.39
C TYR A 36 -8.22 17.24 -2.83
N PRO A 37 -9.09 16.89 -3.79
CA PRO A 37 -8.98 17.43 -5.14
C PRO A 37 -9.22 18.94 -5.14
N ASN A 38 -8.48 19.69 -5.95
CA ASN A 38 -8.71 21.15 -6.16
C ASN A 38 -9.96 21.39 -7.03
N ASP A 39 -11.07 20.81 -6.61
CA ASP A 39 -12.38 20.93 -7.26
C ASP A 39 -13.46 21.01 -6.18
N ALA A 40 -14.02 22.18 -5.98
CA ALA A 40 -15.04 22.45 -4.96
C ALA A 40 -16.29 21.54 -5.05
N SER A 41 -16.52 20.88 -6.18
CA SER A 41 -17.58 19.88 -6.34
C SER A 41 -17.21 18.50 -5.74
N LYS A 42 -15.96 18.27 -5.33
CA LYS A 42 -15.43 17.02 -4.81
C LYS A 42 -15.14 17.15 -3.32
N LEU A 43 -16.17 17.10 -2.51
CA LEU A 43 -16.13 17.39 -1.07
C LEU A 43 -15.34 16.38 -0.24
N LEU A 44 -15.22 15.15 -0.68
CA LEU A 44 -14.53 14.10 0.09
C LEU A 44 -13.07 13.95 -0.33
N PRO A 45 -12.17 13.67 0.61
CA PRO A 45 -10.78 13.35 0.28
C PRO A 45 -10.67 12.01 -0.46
N ARG A 46 -9.56 11.82 -1.17
CA ARG A 46 -9.18 10.54 -1.78
C ARG A 46 -8.16 9.87 -0.88
N PRO A 47 -8.51 8.73 -0.25
CA PRO A 47 -7.55 7.98 0.54
C PRO A 47 -6.52 7.35 -0.41
N ILE A 48 -5.27 7.75 -0.28
CA ILE A 48 -4.17 7.26 -1.10
C ILE A 48 -3.06 6.78 -0.17
N SER A 49 -2.62 5.55 -0.35
CA SER A 49 -1.50 4.98 0.40
C SER A 49 -0.22 5.76 0.12
N ILE A 50 0.59 5.93 1.15
CA ILE A 50 1.91 6.55 1.02
C ILE A 50 2.84 5.55 0.33
N CYS A 51 3.40 5.97 -0.79
CA CYS A 51 4.37 5.19 -1.56
C CYS A 51 5.78 5.34 -0.98
N ARG A 52 6.15 6.57 -0.58
CA ARG A 52 7.48 6.87 -0.06
C ARG A 52 7.45 8.11 0.85
N TRP A 53 8.26 8.09 1.89
CA TRP A 53 8.60 9.24 2.73
C TRP A 53 10.08 9.59 2.58
N ASP A 54 10.35 10.85 2.27
CA ASP A 54 11.70 11.43 2.27
C ASP A 54 11.83 12.38 3.47
N PRO A 55 12.49 11.95 4.56
CA PRO A 55 12.62 12.77 5.77
C PRO A 55 13.56 13.98 5.59
N GLU A 56 14.50 13.94 4.64
CA GLU A 56 15.40 15.06 4.38
C GLU A 56 14.71 16.19 3.64
N ARG A 57 13.89 15.82 2.63
CA ARG A 57 13.13 16.78 1.84
C ARG A 57 11.78 17.14 2.46
N LYS A 58 11.36 16.41 3.51
CA LYS A 58 10.01 16.51 4.09
C LYS A 58 8.93 16.30 3.03
N GLU A 59 9.12 15.29 2.19
CA GLU A 59 8.31 15.05 1.00
C GLU A 59 7.63 13.68 1.06
N LEU A 60 6.31 13.65 0.82
CA LEU A 60 5.53 12.44 0.61
C LEU A 60 5.37 12.17 -0.88
N CYS A 61 5.60 10.93 -1.28
CA CYS A 61 5.25 10.44 -2.61
C CYS A 61 3.99 9.58 -2.55
N PHE A 62 3.03 9.89 -3.39
CA PHE A 62 1.79 9.15 -3.61
C PHE A 62 1.78 8.60 -5.03
N VAL A 63 1.35 7.34 -5.19
CA VAL A 63 1.12 6.77 -6.51
C VAL A 63 -0.29 6.19 -6.53
N PHE A 64 -1.09 6.64 -7.49
CA PHE A 64 -2.50 6.30 -7.56
C PHE A 64 -3.00 6.12 -8.99
N ARG A 65 -4.09 5.37 -9.11
CA ARG A 65 -4.79 5.20 -10.40
C ARG A 65 -5.77 6.35 -10.63
N THR A 66 -5.78 6.89 -11.82
CA THR A 66 -6.81 7.84 -12.28
C THR A 66 -8.11 7.12 -12.61
N ALA A 67 -8.84 6.71 -11.57
CA ALA A 67 -10.05 5.87 -11.71
C ALA A 67 -11.36 6.66 -11.77
N GLY A 68 -11.33 7.97 -11.49
CA GLY A 68 -12.53 8.80 -11.48
C GLY A 68 -12.21 10.29 -11.40
N ALA A 69 -13.23 11.13 -11.42
CA ALA A 69 -13.07 12.59 -11.50
C ALA A 69 -12.18 13.20 -10.41
N GLY A 70 -12.20 12.65 -9.17
CA GLY A 70 -11.35 13.16 -8.08
C GLY A 70 -9.88 12.87 -8.30
N THR A 71 -9.52 11.62 -8.65
CA THR A 71 -8.12 11.26 -8.94
C THR A 71 -7.64 11.87 -10.26
N ALA A 72 -8.53 12.06 -11.24
CA ALA A 72 -8.19 12.79 -12.46
C ALA A 72 -7.88 14.27 -12.18
N SER A 73 -8.66 14.92 -11.29
CA SER A 73 -8.38 16.31 -10.84
C SER A 73 -7.04 16.41 -10.11
N LEU A 74 -6.69 15.46 -9.27
CA LEU A 74 -5.36 15.40 -8.63
C LEU A 74 -4.25 15.24 -9.67
N ALA A 75 -4.40 14.33 -10.62
CA ALA A 75 -3.40 14.07 -11.67
C ALA A 75 -3.23 15.22 -12.68
N ALA A 76 -4.22 16.12 -12.78
CA ALA A 76 -4.17 17.30 -13.64
C ALA A 76 -3.41 18.50 -13.01
N GLN A 77 -3.04 18.40 -11.75
CA GLN A 77 -2.28 19.45 -11.05
C GLN A 77 -0.83 19.52 -11.53
N LYS A 78 -0.15 20.59 -11.16
CA LYS A 78 1.23 20.86 -11.61
C LYS A 78 2.14 21.16 -10.43
N ALA A 79 3.43 21.01 -10.63
CA ALA A 79 4.43 21.48 -9.68
C ALA A 79 4.20 22.98 -9.36
N GLY A 80 4.23 23.31 -8.07
CA GLY A 80 3.87 24.63 -7.55
C GLY A 80 2.44 24.75 -7.01
N ASP A 81 1.52 23.86 -7.41
CA ASP A 81 0.16 23.85 -6.84
C ASP A 81 0.17 23.33 -5.39
N THR A 82 -0.87 23.66 -4.64
CA THR A 82 -1.09 23.16 -3.27
C THR A 82 -2.16 22.05 -3.27
N VAL A 83 -2.04 21.12 -2.35
CA VAL A 83 -3.05 20.07 -2.10
C VAL A 83 -3.34 20.04 -0.61
N ASP A 84 -4.61 20.15 -0.25
CA ASP A 84 -5.02 19.94 1.13
C ASP A 84 -4.93 18.44 1.47
N LEU A 85 -4.26 18.14 2.57
CA LEU A 85 -3.99 16.79 3.02
C LEU A 85 -4.63 16.56 4.40
N LEU A 86 -5.48 15.55 4.49
CA LEU A 86 -5.97 15.05 5.77
C LEU A 86 -4.94 14.02 6.29
N GLY A 87 -4.12 14.45 7.22
CA GLY A 87 -3.15 13.77 8.07
C GLY A 87 -2.50 12.49 7.57
N LEU A 88 -1.69 11.90 8.44
CA LEU A 88 -1.29 10.50 8.33
C LEU A 88 -2.38 9.66 8.99
N LEU A 89 -2.97 8.74 8.26
CA LEU A 89 -4.14 7.96 8.66
C LEU A 89 -3.83 6.47 8.68
N GLY A 90 -4.55 5.75 9.54
CA GLY A 90 -4.47 4.30 9.66
C GLY A 90 -3.21 3.80 10.37
N ASN A 91 -3.23 2.50 10.66
CA ASN A 91 -2.13 1.75 11.24
C ASN A 91 -1.37 1.04 10.11
N GLY A 92 -0.06 1.21 10.06
CA GLY A 92 0.80 0.57 9.06
C GLY A 92 1.26 -0.83 9.49
N TYR A 93 2.28 -1.33 8.80
CA TYR A 93 2.94 -2.58 9.14
C TYR A 93 3.81 -2.40 10.39
N ASP A 94 3.74 -3.37 11.30
CA ASP A 94 4.61 -3.45 12.47
C ASP A 94 6.00 -3.95 12.04
N THR A 95 6.88 -3.03 11.73
CA THR A 95 8.21 -3.34 11.21
C THR A 95 9.12 -3.98 12.26
N GLU A 96 8.88 -3.77 13.56
CA GLU A 96 9.62 -4.43 14.63
C GLU A 96 9.36 -5.94 14.64
N LYS A 97 8.11 -6.35 14.38
CA LYS A 97 7.77 -7.77 14.24
C LYS A 97 8.37 -8.43 13.00
N LEU A 98 8.76 -7.65 12.01
CA LEU A 98 9.31 -8.11 10.72
C LEU A 98 10.85 -8.13 10.72
N ALA A 99 11.49 -7.36 11.59
CA ALA A 99 12.95 -7.26 11.68
C ALA A 99 13.61 -8.63 11.93
N GLY A 100 14.77 -8.88 11.32
CA GLY A 100 15.53 -10.12 11.42
C GLY A 100 14.89 -11.34 10.73
N LYS A 101 13.93 -11.15 9.82
CA LYS A 101 13.19 -12.20 9.13
C LYS A 101 13.36 -12.13 7.61
N ARG A 102 13.10 -13.26 6.95
CA ARG A 102 12.86 -13.29 5.51
C ARG A 102 11.43 -12.81 5.25
N VAL A 103 11.29 -11.58 4.79
CA VAL A 103 9.98 -10.95 4.57
C VAL A 103 9.64 -10.99 3.08
N LEU A 104 8.47 -11.55 2.76
CA LEU A 104 7.92 -11.60 1.42
C LEU A 104 6.87 -10.50 1.25
N LEU A 105 7.15 -9.54 0.38
CA LEU A 105 6.23 -8.48 0.00
C LEU A 105 5.48 -8.87 -1.28
N LEU A 106 4.15 -8.89 -1.22
CA LEU A 106 3.29 -9.21 -2.36
C LEU A 106 2.45 -7.99 -2.73
N GLY A 107 2.73 -7.39 -3.88
CA GLY A 107 1.99 -6.24 -4.40
C GLY A 107 1.24 -6.56 -5.68
N GLY A 108 -0.01 -6.12 -5.81
CA GLY A 108 -0.80 -6.31 -7.03
C GLY A 108 -1.41 -5.01 -7.56
N GLY A 109 -1.10 -4.62 -8.79
CA GLY A 109 -1.63 -3.41 -9.41
C GLY A 109 -1.38 -2.17 -8.56
N ILE A 110 -2.44 -1.44 -8.17
CA ILE A 110 -2.29 -0.22 -7.36
C ILE A 110 -1.96 -0.50 -5.87
N GLY A 111 -1.90 -1.75 -5.44
CA GLY A 111 -1.37 -2.15 -4.14
C GLY A 111 0.17 -2.23 -4.09
N ILE A 112 0.87 -2.02 -5.21
CA ILE A 112 2.34 -2.00 -5.28
C ILE A 112 2.96 -0.79 -4.57
N PRO A 113 2.46 0.46 -4.72
CA PRO A 113 3.05 1.64 -4.12
C PRO A 113 3.37 1.54 -2.62
N PRO A 114 2.48 1.09 -1.73
CA PRO A 114 2.79 0.99 -0.30
C PRO A 114 3.89 -0.02 0.03
N MET A 115 4.19 -0.95 -0.88
CA MET A 115 5.29 -1.90 -0.70
C MET A 115 6.67 -1.26 -0.85
N VAL A 116 6.78 -0.10 -1.51
CA VAL A 116 8.05 0.61 -1.70
C VAL A 116 8.58 1.14 -0.38
N GLU A 117 7.73 1.85 0.41
CA GLU A 117 8.15 2.34 1.73
C GLU A 117 8.45 1.20 2.68
N LEU A 118 7.64 0.13 2.66
CA LEU A 118 7.88 -1.04 3.50
C LEU A 118 9.22 -1.71 3.15
N ALA A 119 9.53 -1.89 1.87
CA ALA A 119 10.81 -2.43 1.43
C ALA A 119 11.97 -1.54 1.86
N ALA A 120 11.84 -0.22 1.69
CA ALA A 120 12.89 0.74 2.04
C ALA A 120 13.16 0.82 3.55
N VAL A 121 12.16 0.65 4.40
CA VAL A 121 12.32 0.60 5.86
C VAL A 121 12.96 -0.73 6.27
N LEU A 122 12.41 -1.86 5.81
CA LEU A 122 12.90 -3.19 6.17
C LEU A 122 14.33 -3.46 5.66
N SER A 123 14.72 -2.91 4.51
CA SER A 123 16.09 -3.07 3.99
C SER A 123 17.18 -2.44 4.86
N ARG A 124 16.81 -1.59 5.82
CA ARG A 124 17.73 -0.97 6.78
C ARG A 124 17.84 -1.75 8.10
N GLU A 125 16.92 -2.68 8.32
CA GLU A 125 16.92 -3.50 9.52
C GLU A 125 17.97 -4.60 9.41
N PRO A 126 18.84 -4.78 10.41
CA PRO A 126 19.86 -5.83 10.41
C PRO A 126 19.23 -7.22 10.23
N ASP A 127 19.93 -8.09 9.51
CA ASP A 127 19.55 -9.48 9.31
C ASP A 127 18.15 -9.71 8.70
N THR A 128 17.58 -8.66 8.07
CA THR A 128 16.29 -8.73 7.39
C THR A 128 16.50 -8.93 5.88
N GLU A 129 15.94 -10.00 5.35
CA GLU A 129 15.96 -10.29 3.91
C GLU A 129 14.60 -9.93 3.30
N VAL A 130 14.59 -9.04 2.31
CA VAL A 130 13.35 -8.61 1.65
C VAL A 130 13.28 -9.16 0.24
N THR A 131 12.26 -9.97 -0.03
CA THR A 131 11.89 -10.38 -1.39
C THR A 131 10.54 -9.75 -1.75
N ALA A 132 10.50 -9.01 -2.84
CA ALA A 132 9.31 -8.36 -3.36
C ALA A 132 8.83 -9.06 -4.63
N VAL A 133 7.56 -9.48 -4.67
CA VAL A 133 6.92 -10.08 -5.85
C VAL A 133 5.77 -9.19 -6.26
N MET A 134 5.90 -8.54 -7.41
CA MET A 134 4.95 -7.54 -7.90
C MET A 134 4.20 -8.05 -9.12
N GLY A 135 2.86 -8.00 -9.02
CA GLY A 135 1.94 -8.49 -10.05
C GLY A 135 1.37 -7.35 -10.89
N TYR A 136 1.48 -7.49 -12.20
CA TYR A 136 0.94 -6.58 -13.20
C TYR A 136 0.07 -7.33 -14.20
N ARG A 137 -0.68 -6.60 -15.01
CA ARG A 137 -1.45 -7.19 -16.09
C ARG A 137 -0.55 -7.61 -17.25
N ASP A 138 0.37 -6.72 -17.62
CA ASP A 138 1.22 -6.82 -18.79
C ASP A 138 2.57 -6.11 -18.55
N ARG A 139 3.30 -5.81 -19.64
CA ARG A 139 4.61 -5.15 -19.60
C ARG A 139 4.62 -3.71 -19.10
N ASP A 140 3.47 -3.09 -18.95
CA ASP A 140 3.36 -1.70 -18.45
C ASP A 140 3.56 -1.66 -16.92
N THR A 141 4.78 -2.02 -16.52
CA THR A 141 5.20 -2.09 -15.12
C THR A 141 5.64 -0.72 -14.59
N PHE A 142 5.51 -0.51 -13.30
CA PHE A 142 5.93 0.73 -12.63
C PHE A 142 6.55 0.42 -11.25
N LEU A 143 7.41 1.32 -10.75
CA LEU A 143 8.13 1.21 -9.47
C LEU A 143 9.07 0.01 -9.34
N THR A 144 9.38 -0.66 -10.45
CA THR A 144 10.30 -1.81 -10.45
C THR A 144 11.75 -1.40 -10.16
N GLY A 145 12.16 -0.23 -10.62
CA GLY A 145 13.48 0.34 -10.31
C GLY A 145 13.61 0.64 -8.82
N GLU A 146 12.66 1.38 -8.27
CA GLU A 146 12.62 1.78 -6.86
C GLU A 146 12.58 0.56 -5.91
N LEU A 147 11.76 -0.44 -6.22
CA LEU A 147 11.69 -1.67 -5.42
C LEU A 147 12.99 -2.50 -5.49
N GLY A 148 13.62 -2.53 -6.68
CA GLY A 148 14.88 -3.24 -6.88
C GLY A 148 16.07 -2.66 -6.11
N GLU A 149 15.98 -1.40 -5.64
CA GLU A 149 16.98 -0.78 -4.76
C GLU A 149 16.93 -1.35 -3.31
N TYR A 150 15.76 -1.84 -2.87
CA TYR A 150 15.52 -2.23 -1.48
C TYR A 150 15.25 -3.71 -1.27
N ALA A 151 14.94 -4.46 -2.34
CA ALA A 151 14.51 -5.86 -2.25
C ALA A 151 15.00 -6.70 -3.43
N ARG A 152 15.10 -8.00 -3.23
CA ARG A 152 15.13 -8.96 -4.34
C ARG A 152 13.80 -8.91 -5.06
N LEU A 153 13.75 -8.26 -6.24
CA LEU A 153 12.51 -8.08 -6.98
C LEU A 153 12.25 -9.24 -7.95
N LEU A 154 11.04 -9.77 -7.90
CA LEU A 154 10.44 -10.69 -8.87
C LEU A 154 9.18 -10.03 -9.46
N VAL A 155 8.96 -10.21 -10.74
CA VAL A 155 7.79 -9.67 -11.45
C VAL A 155 6.95 -10.83 -11.98
N ALA A 156 5.62 -10.71 -11.84
CA ALA A 156 4.64 -11.57 -12.49
C ALA A 156 3.75 -10.71 -13.39
N THR A 157 3.46 -11.20 -14.60
CA THR A 157 2.47 -10.58 -15.51
C THR A 157 1.45 -11.61 -15.94
N GLU A 158 0.18 -11.22 -16.01
CA GLU A 158 -0.91 -12.14 -16.39
C GLU A 158 -0.69 -12.70 -17.79
N ASP A 159 -0.22 -11.86 -18.73
CA ASP A 159 0.07 -12.25 -20.11
C ASP A 159 1.42 -12.94 -20.32
N GLY A 160 2.33 -12.86 -19.32
CA GLY A 160 3.69 -13.40 -19.39
C GLY A 160 4.67 -12.54 -20.19
N SER A 161 4.36 -11.27 -20.43
CA SER A 161 5.21 -10.35 -21.19
C SER A 161 6.50 -9.95 -20.47
N VAL A 162 6.50 -10.01 -19.13
CA VAL A 162 7.66 -9.76 -18.25
C VAL A 162 7.63 -10.71 -17.05
N GLY A 163 8.76 -11.28 -16.71
CA GLY A 163 8.92 -12.14 -15.54
C GLY A 163 8.14 -13.44 -15.61
N THR A 164 7.52 -13.85 -14.50
CA THR A 164 6.70 -15.06 -14.43
C THR A 164 5.32 -14.81 -15.06
N LYS A 165 4.88 -15.71 -15.94
CA LYS A 165 3.50 -15.70 -16.44
C LYS A 165 2.55 -16.19 -15.34
N GLY A 166 1.56 -15.35 -14.99
CA GLY A 166 0.56 -15.66 -13.98
C GLY A 166 0.46 -14.59 -12.91
N ASN A 167 0.13 -14.99 -11.70
CA ASN A 167 -0.04 -14.11 -10.55
C ASN A 167 1.18 -14.13 -9.61
N VAL A 168 1.16 -13.33 -8.56
CA VAL A 168 2.27 -13.21 -7.59
C VAL A 168 2.61 -14.54 -6.91
N LEU A 169 1.62 -15.39 -6.60
CA LEU A 169 1.87 -16.69 -5.99
C LEU A 169 2.48 -17.71 -6.98
N ASP A 170 2.21 -17.55 -8.28
CA ASP A 170 2.87 -18.38 -9.30
C ASP A 170 4.36 -18.04 -9.36
N ALA A 171 4.71 -16.75 -9.28
CA ALA A 171 6.10 -16.32 -9.19
C ALA A 171 6.78 -16.80 -7.90
N VAL A 172 6.10 -16.74 -6.76
CA VAL A 172 6.60 -17.29 -5.48
C VAL A 172 6.93 -18.78 -5.63
N ARG A 173 6.02 -19.59 -6.18
CA ARG A 173 6.19 -21.03 -6.36
C ARG A 173 7.30 -21.35 -7.37
N GLN A 174 7.30 -20.67 -8.53
CA GLN A 174 8.28 -20.90 -9.58
C GLN A 174 9.71 -20.59 -9.13
N ASN A 175 9.88 -19.58 -8.28
CA ASN A 175 11.20 -19.17 -7.79
C ASN A 175 11.54 -19.77 -6.42
N ALA A 176 10.72 -20.70 -5.92
CA ALA A 176 10.90 -21.37 -4.61
C ALA A 176 11.21 -20.36 -3.48
N VAL A 177 10.44 -19.25 -3.43
CA VAL A 177 10.66 -18.21 -2.42
C VAL A 177 10.23 -18.71 -1.06
N GLU A 178 11.15 -18.68 -0.11
CA GLU A 178 10.89 -18.95 1.29
C GLU A 178 10.73 -17.66 2.07
N ALA A 179 9.86 -17.66 3.06
CA ALA A 179 9.59 -16.50 3.90
C ALA A 179 9.18 -16.90 5.31
N ASP A 180 9.49 -16.04 6.28
CA ASP A 180 9.10 -16.17 7.69
C ASP A 180 7.91 -15.25 8.00
N ALA A 181 7.63 -14.27 7.14
CA ALA A 181 6.45 -13.40 7.21
C ALA A 181 6.05 -12.93 5.80
N ILE A 182 4.75 -12.69 5.58
CA ILE A 182 4.20 -12.18 4.33
C ILE A 182 3.48 -10.86 4.60
N CYS A 183 3.78 -9.83 3.79
CA CYS A 183 3.06 -8.57 3.75
C CYS A 183 2.44 -8.40 2.37
N ALA A 184 1.14 -8.11 2.29
CA ALA A 184 0.46 -8.02 0.99
C ALA A 184 -0.46 -6.82 0.89
N CYS A 185 -0.50 -6.22 -0.31
CA CYS A 185 -1.45 -5.19 -0.70
C CYS A 185 -1.86 -5.39 -2.17
N GLY A 186 -3.15 -5.36 -2.45
CA GLY A 186 -3.65 -5.56 -3.80
C GLY A 186 -5.13 -5.91 -3.88
N PRO A 187 -5.60 -6.38 -5.04
CA PRO A 187 -7.00 -6.73 -5.22
C PRO A 187 -7.47 -7.83 -4.26
N MET A 188 -8.72 -7.76 -3.82
CA MET A 188 -9.31 -8.71 -2.87
C MET A 188 -9.13 -10.19 -3.26
N PRO A 189 -9.25 -10.61 -4.55
CA PRO A 189 -8.97 -11.99 -4.93
C PRO A 189 -7.52 -12.41 -4.67
N MET A 190 -6.56 -11.50 -4.85
CA MET A 190 -5.15 -11.75 -4.52
C MET A 190 -4.98 -11.90 -3.01
N LEU A 191 -5.54 -11.01 -2.20
CA LEU A 191 -5.42 -11.07 -0.74
C LEU A 191 -6.02 -12.36 -0.16
N ARG A 192 -7.16 -12.81 -0.68
CA ARG A 192 -7.74 -14.12 -0.33
C ARG A 192 -6.78 -15.28 -0.65
N ALA A 193 -6.21 -15.27 -1.84
CA ALA A 193 -5.28 -16.32 -2.24
C ALA A 193 -3.99 -16.29 -1.39
N VAL A 194 -3.50 -15.11 -1.03
CA VAL A 194 -2.34 -14.94 -0.13
C VAL A 194 -2.66 -15.45 1.27
N LYS A 195 -3.84 -15.13 1.82
CA LYS A 195 -4.29 -15.62 3.12
C LYS A 195 -4.31 -17.15 3.17
N GLU A 196 -4.91 -17.80 2.17
CA GLU A 196 -4.95 -19.26 2.07
C GLU A 196 -3.55 -19.87 1.89
N TYR A 197 -2.68 -19.24 1.09
CA TYR A 197 -1.30 -19.67 0.92
C TYR A 197 -0.52 -19.60 2.23
N ALA A 198 -0.62 -18.48 2.95
CA ALA A 198 0.05 -18.26 4.23
C ALA A 198 -0.41 -19.27 5.28
N ARG A 199 -1.74 -19.50 5.37
CA ARG A 199 -2.33 -20.49 6.28
C ARG A 199 -1.83 -21.90 5.96
N GLY A 200 -1.79 -22.30 4.69
CA GLY A 200 -1.30 -23.62 4.28
C GLY A 200 0.19 -23.83 4.50
N LYS A 201 0.96 -22.76 4.72
CA LYS A 201 2.40 -22.77 5.02
C LYS A 201 2.70 -22.46 6.49
N GLU A 202 1.69 -22.13 7.29
CA GLU A 202 1.82 -21.71 8.69
C GLU A 202 2.72 -20.46 8.83
N ILE A 203 2.69 -19.56 7.84
CA ILE A 203 3.46 -18.30 7.82
C ILE A 203 2.54 -17.15 8.24
N PRO A 204 2.91 -16.31 9.22
CA PRO A 204 2.15 -15.12 9.55
C PRO A 204 2.06 -14.17 8.35
N ALA A 205 0.86 -13.66 8.09
CA ALA A 205 0.61 -12.75 6.99
C ALA A 205 -0.13 -11.49 7.45
N TYR A 206 0.27 -10.36 6.89
CA TYR A 206 -0.28 -9.03 7.14
C TYR A 206 -0.84 -8.49 5.84
N LEU A 207 -2.14 -8.18 5.83
CA LEU A 207 -2.88 -7.79 4.63
C LEU A 207 -3.33 -6.33 4.76
N SER A 208 -2.94 -5.50 3.80
CA SER A 208 -3.46 -4.14 3.68
C SER A 208 -4.75 -4.16 2.86
N LEU A 209 -5.86 -3.83 3.52
CA LEU A 209 -7.19 -3.82 2.93
C LEU A 209 -7.55 -2.45 2.37
N GLU A 210 -8.31 -2.44 1.29
CA GLU A 210 -8.86 -1.24 0.67
C GLU A 210 -10.37 -1.25 0.71
N GLU A 211 -10.97 -0.12 1.09
CA GLU A 211 -12.41 0.13 1.00
C GLU A 211 -12.70 1.59 0.66
N ARG A 212 -13.92 1.83 0.19
CA ARG A 212 -14.38 3.19 -0.04
C ARG A 212 -14.46 3.95 1.28
N MET A 213 -13.83 5.12 1.33
CA MET A 213 -13.82 5.96 2.52
C MET A 213 -14.52 7.28 2.25
N ALA A 214 -15.25 7.77 3.25
CA ALA A 214 -15.78 9.13 3.26
C ALA A 214 -15.00 10.02 4.22
N CYS A 215 -14.98 9.71 5.53
CA CYS A 215 -14.32 10.58 6.51
C CYS A 215 -12.82 10.27 6.72
N GLY A 216 -12.37 9.04 6.55
CA GLY A 216 -10.99 8.62 6.84
C GLY A 216 -10.59 8.57 8.32
N VAL A 217 -11.48 9.00 9.23
CA VAL A 217 -11.20 9.21 10.67
C VAL A 217 -12.13 8.41 11.60
N GLY A 218 -12.74 7.35 11.09
CA GLY A 218 -13.51 6.40 11.91
C GLY A 218 -14.95 6.79 12.28
N VAL A 219 -15.46 7.93 11.81
CA VAL A 219 -16.78 8.45 12.24
C VAL A 219 -17.94 7.90 11.42
N CYS A 220 -17.78 7.80 10.07
CA CYS A 220 -18.88 7.53 9.16
C CYS A 220 -19.22 6.03 8.99
N LEU A 221 -18.39 5.11 9.47
CA LEU A 221 -18.54 3.66 9.33
C LEU A 221 -18.62 3.17 7.87
N GLY A 222 -18.15 3.97 6.90
CA GLY A 222 -18.22 3.63 5.47
C GLY A 222 -17.19 2.57 5.03
N CYS A 223 -16.08 2.42 5.78
CA CYS A 223 -14.97 1.52 5.45
C CYS A 223 -14.88 0.31 6.40
N VAL A 224 -16.02 -0.21 6.83
CA VAL A 224 -16.07 -1.35 7.77
C VAL A 224 -15.77 -2.66 7.05
N THR A 225 -14.86 -3.46 7.61
CA THR A 225 -14.59 -4.84 7.21
C THR A 225 -15.01 -5.82 8.32
N LYS A 226 -15.30 -7.07 7.95
CA LYS A 226 -15.60 -8.12 8.92
C LYS A 226 -14.33 -8.67 9.54
N THR A 227 -14.41 -8.97 10.85
CA THR A 227 -13.30 -9.54 11.61
C THR A 227 -13.72 -10.83 12.31
N THR A 228 -12.76 -11.65 12.66
CA THR A 228 -12.97 -12.89 13.44
C THR A 228 -13.18 -12.58 14.93
N LYS A 229 -12.57 -11.50 15.43
CA LYS A 229 -12.66 -11.04 16.81
C LYS A 229 -13.81 -10.05 17.00
N THR A 230 -14.49 -10.14 18.13
CA THR A 230 -15.49 -9.14 18.54
C THR A 230 -14.78 -7.91 19.10
N ASP A 231 -15.09 -6.75 18.55
CA ASP A 231 -14.61 -5.48 19.08
C ASP A 231 -15.15 -5.23 20.50
N SER A 232 -14.27 -4.85 21.41
CA SER A 232 -14.62 -4.69 22.84
C SER A 232 -15.56 -3.52 23.13
N HIS A 233 -15.60 -2.52 22.25
CA HIS A 233 -16.41 -1.32 22.41
C HIS A 233 -17.77 -1.46 21.70
N SER A 234 -17.75 -1.84 20.42
CA SER A 234 -18.96 -1.94 19.59
C SER A 234 -19.71 -3.25 19.77
N GLN A 235 -19.07 -4.27 20.36
CA GLN A 235 -19.60 -5.63 20.54
C GLN A 235 -19.98 -6.34 19.22
N VAL A 236 -19.40 -5.89 18.11
CA VAL A 236 -19.58 -6.49 16.78
C VAL A 236 -18.24 -7.01 16.21
N LYS A 237 -18.33 -7.92 15.26
CA LYS A 237 -17.15 -8.49 14.55
C LYS A 237 -16.83 -7.65 13.31
N ASN A 238 -16.48 -6.39 13.54
CA ASN A 238 -16.17 -5.45 12.48
C ASN A 238 -14.97 -4.57 12.91
N ALA A 239 -14.21 -4.10 11.92
CA ALA A 239 -13.17 -3.08 12.10
C ALA A 239 -13.29 -2.00 11.03
N ARG A 240 -12.91 -0.77 11.36
CA ARG A 240 -12.86 0.35 10.42
C ARG A 240 -11.47 0.39 9.80
N ILE A 241 -11.38 0.18 8.49
CA ILE A 241 -10.10 0.15 7.79
C ILE A 241 -9.32 1.45 7.98
N CYS A 242 -10.00 2.60 8.10
CA CYS A 242 -9.35 3.89 8.26
C CYS A 242 -8.69 4.13 9.63
N THR A 243 -9.08 3.42 10.69
CA THR A 243 -8.58 3.63 12.06
C THR A 243 -7.99 2.39 12.70
N GLU A 244 -8.56 1.21 12.48
CA GLU A 244 -8.03 -0.05 12.97
C GLU A 244 -7.11 -0.75 11.95
N GLY A 245 -7.31 -0.48 10.64
CA GLY A 245 -6.44 -0.87 9.53
C GLY A 245 -5.60 0.30 9.00
N PRO A 246 -5.17 0.27 7.74
CA PRO A 246 -5.54 -0.71 6.70
C PRO A 246 -4.88 -2.07 6.83
N VAL A 247 -3.82 -2.20 7.62
CA VAL A 247 -3.06 -3.43 7.78
C VAL A 247 -3.64 -4.27 8.93
N PHE A 248 -3.96 -5.51 8.62
CA PHE A 248 -4.50 -6.49 9.56
C PHE A 248 -3.71 -7.80 9.50
N GLU A 249 -3.61 -8.52 10.59
CA GLU A 249 -3.21 -9.92 10.55
C GLU A 249 -4.23 -10.73 9.74
N ALA A 250 -3.77 -11.60 8.85
CA ALA A 250 -4.65 -12.33 7.94
C ALA A 250 -5.74 -13.14 8.65
N GLU A 251 -5.43 -13.66 9.85
CA GLU A 251 -6.38 -14.42 10.67
C GLU A 251 -7.47 -13.56 11.33
N GLU A 252 -7.25 -12.23 11.41
CA GLU A 252 -8.20 -11.31 12.05
C GLU A 252 -9.33 -10.88 11.12
N VAL A 253 -9.18 -10.99 9.80
CA VAL A 253 -10.17 -10.51 8.82
C VAL A 253 -10.87 -11.63 8.08
N GLU A 254 -12.16 -11.48 7.87
CA GLU A 254 -13.01 -12.39 7.07
C GLU A 254 -13.12 -11.81 5.64
N ILE A 255 -12.22 -12.23 4.76
CA ILE A 255 -12.17 -11.79 3.35
C ILE A 255 -12.30 -12.96 2.38
#